data_dfe7b2a982a2aaf26c4dd785ece8b0cb
#
_entry.id   dfe7b2a982a2aaf26c4dd785ece8b0cb
#
_cell.length_a   1.000
_cell.length_b   1.000
_cell.length_c   1.000
_cell.angle_alpha   90.00
_cell.angle_beta   90.00
_cell.angle_gamma   90.00
#
_symmetry.space_group_name_H-M   'P 1'
#
loop_
_entity.id
_entity.type
_entity.pdbx_description
1 polymer ?
#
loop_
_entity_poly.entity_id
_entity_poly.type
_entity_poly.pdbx_seq_one_letter_code
_entity_poly.pdbx_strand_id
1 'polypeptide(L)'
;LRMSRGLGDVYKRQPVQIFDALAGASTLKPEVIEGVDLMIVRELTGGLYFGKRERFYDEEGAGTDGAKGQRAYDTLEYREYEVERIARQAFEAARKRRGKVTSVDKRNVLETSRMWREVVHRVHDEQYPDVELEDLLVDNTAMQLINRPADFDVVVTENMFGDILSDEASQITGSIGMLPSASLGSTKRGLYEPIHGSAPDIAGQNKANPIATILSAAMMLRYSFGLMDEAKAVSYTHLRAHETCAD
;
A
#
# COMPACT_ATOMS: atom_id res chain seq x y z
N LEU A 1 -11.62 2.86 -6.04
CA LEU A 1 -12.23 2.73 -4.70
C LEU A 1 -13.69 2.27 -4.72
N ARG A 2 -14.52 2.71 -5.68
CA ARG A 2 -15.92 2.24 -5.78
C ARG A 2 -16.04 0.79 -6.27
N MET A 3 -15.16 0.31 -7.13
CA MET A 3 -15.20 -1.06 -7.65
C MET A 3 -14.78 -2.11 -6.61
N SER A 4 -13.86 -1.77 -5.71
CA SER A 4 -13.44 -2.67 -4.65
C SER A 4 -14.51 -2.91 -3.57
N ARG A 5 -15.47 -1.99 -3.39
CA ARG A 5 -16.59 -2.16 -2.43
C ARG A 5 -17.44 -3.42 -2.66
N GLY A 6 -17.53 -3.90 -3.89
CA GLY A 6 -18.26 -5.13 -4.23
C GLY A 6 -17.58 -6.42 -3.75
N LEU A 7 -16.35 -6.34 -3.23
CA LEU A 7 -15.59 -7.48 -2.73
C LEU A 7 -15.77 -7.73 -1.22
N GLY A 8 -16.54 -6.89 -0.53
CA GLY A 8 -16.68 -6.93 0.92
C GLY A 8 -15.49 -6.29 1.63
N ASP A 9 -15.02 -6.90 2.69
CA ASP A 9 -13.89 -6.43 3.50
C ASP A 9 -12.58 -6.47 2.70
N VAL A 10 -12.13 -5.33 2.18
CA VAL A 10 -11.04 -5.25 1.21
C VAL A 10 -9.80 -4.60 1.81
N TYR A 11 -8.66 -5.15 1.49
CA TYR A 11 -7.34 -4.56 1.72
C TYR A 11 -6.51 -4.61 0.44
N LYS A 12 -5.54 -3.71 0.30
CA LYS A 12 -4.66 -3.65 -0.88
C LYS A 12 -3.27 -4.16 -0.53
N ARG A 13 -2.76 -5.08 -1.35
CA ARG A 13 -1.36 -5.51 -1.37
C ARG A 13 -0.65 -4.84 -2.52
N GLN A 14 0.43 -4.16 -2.22
CA GLN A 14 1.25 -3.47 -3.20
C GLN A 14 2.72 -3.84 -2.96
N PRO A 15 3.27 -4.80 -3.72
CA PRO A 15 4.69 -5.12 -3.67
C PRO A 15 5.49 -3.99 -4.34
N VAL A 16 6.63 -3.65 -3.75
CA VAL A 16 7.65 -2.75 -4.28
C VAL A 16 8.95 -3.53 -4.30
N GLN A 17 9.39 -3.90 -5.49
CA GLN A 17 10.58 -4.71 -5.69
C GLN A 17 11.47 -4.10 -6.75
N ILE A 18 12.75 -4.04 -6.49
CA ILE A 18 13.77 -3.69 -7.48
C ILE A 18 14.19 -4.96 -8.20
N PHE A 19 14.19 -4.88 -9.53
CA PHE A 19 14.76 -5.89 -10.40
C PHE A 19 16.09 -5.36 -10.93
N ASP A 20 17.16 -6.14 -10.86
CA ASP A 20 18.52 -5.70 -11.22
C ASP A 20 18.58 -5.09 -12.63
N ALA A 21 17.87 -5.70 -13.59
CA ALA A 21 17.79 -5.21 -14.96
C ALA A 21 17.14 -3.81 -15.09
N LEU A 22 16.36 -3.39 -14.09
CA LEU A 22 15.59 -2.15 -14.10
C LEU A 22 16.06 -1.16 -13.02
N ALA A 23 17.10 -1.49 -12.26
CA ALA A 23 17.63 -0.65 -11.18
C ALA A 23 18.06 0.74 -11.69
N GLY A 24 18.56 0.82 -12.93
CA GLY A 24 18.93 2.09 -13.56
C GLY A 24 17.78 3.06 -13.83
N ALA A 25 16.53 2.62 -13.72
CA ALA A 25 15.35 3.50 -13.84
C ALA A 25 15.07 4.30 -12.57
N SER A 26 15.59 3.88 -11.41
CA SER A 26 15.42 4.58 -10.15
C SER A 26 16.17 5.91 -10.13
N THR A 27 15.56 6.92 -9.51
CA THR A 27 16.22 8.21 -9.25
C THR A 27 17.05 8.21 -7.96
N LEU A 28 16.95 7.15 -7.16
CA LEU A 28 17.72 6.98 -5.94
C LEU A 28 19.09 6.36 -6.28
N LYS A 29 20.04 6.55 -5.37
CA LYS A 29 21.37 5.97 -5.51
C LYS A 29 21.31 4.44 -5.46
N PRO A 30 22.14 3.74 -6.27
CA PRO A 30 22.13 2.28 -6.32
C PRO A 30 22.27 1.61 -4.94
N GLU A 31 23.12 2.13 -4.07
CA GLU A 31 23.34 1.62 -2.72
C GLU A 31 22.12 1.72 -1.80
N VAL A 32 21.17 2.59 -2.11
CA VAL A 32 19.92 2.76 -1.35
C VAL A 32 18.87 1.74 -1.78
N ILE A 33 18.83 1.41 -3.06
CA ILE A 33 17.79 0.54 -3.65
C ILE A 33 18.20 -0.93 -3.72
N GLU A 34 19.45 -1.25 -3.44
CA GLU A 34 19.95 -2.62 -3.45
C GLU A 34 19.15 -3.51 -2.49
N GLY A 35 18.64 -4.64 -3.01
CA GLY A 35 17.90 -5.63 -2.22
C GLY A 35 16.52 -5.19 -1.76
N VAL A 36 15.97 -4.10 -2.28
CA VAL A 36 14.62 -3.64 -1.92
C VAL A 36 13.58 -4.64 -2.42
N ASP A 37 12.87 -5.25 -1.48
CA ASP A 37 11.69 -6.10 -1.68
C ASP A 37 10.76 -5.91 -0.48
N LEU A 38 9.84 -4.97 -0.56
CA LEU A 38 8.86 -4.68 0.48
C LEU A 38 7.44 -4.82 -0.05
N MET A 39 6.48 -4.96 0.87
CA MET A 39 5.05 -5.02 0.55
C MET A 39 4.27 -4.06 1.43
N ILE A 40 3.49 -3.17 0.83
CA ILE A 40 2.56 -2.32 1.57
C ILE A 40 1.19 -2.99 1.60
N VAL A 41 0.66 -3.17 2.81
CA VAL A 41 -0.67 -3.71 3.11
C VAL A 41 -1.51 -2.56 3.64
N ARG A 42 -2.40 -2.05 2.78
CA ARG A 42 -3.24 -0.88 3.03
C ARG A 42 -4.67 -1.31 3.33
N GLU A 43 -5.25 -0.83 4.41
CA GLU A 43 -6.69 -0.93 4.67
C GLU A 43 -7.46 -0.10 3.64
N LEU A 44 -8.59 -0.61 3.11
CA LEU A 44 -9.33 0.06 2.02
C LEU A 44 -10.79 0.37 2.30
N THR A 45 -11.34 -0.07 3.42
CA THR A 45 -12.79 0.00 3.67
C THR A 45 -13.21 1.03 4.69
N GLY A 46 -12.27 1.53 5.49
CA GLY A 46 -12.48 2.51 6.54
C GLY A 46 -11.72 3.82 6.35
N GLY A 47 -11.61 4.55 7.44
CA GLY A 47 -10.81 5.75 7.55
C GLY A 47 -11.42 6.99 6.90
N LEU A 48 -10.56 7.96 6.65
CA LEU A 48 -10.96 9.29 6.19
C LEU A 48 -11.72 9.28 4.85
N TYR A 49 -11.39 8.34 3.95
CA TYR A 49 -12.04 8.26 2.63
C TYR A 49 -13.52 7.89 2.68
N PHE A 50 -13.96 7.25 3.75
CA PHE A 50 -15.34 6.77 3.92
C PHE A 50 -16.07 7.38 5.10
N GLY A 51 -15.38 8.18 5.90
CA GLY A 51 -15.92 8.87 7.04
C GLY A 51 -16.95 9.94 6.65
N LYS A 52 -17.69 10.39 7.64
CA LYS A 52 -18.62 11.51 7.48
C LYS A 52 -17.85 12.78 7.14
N ARG A 53 -18.34 13.52 6.17
CA ARG A 53 -17.77 14.80 5.76
C ARG A 53 -18.86 15.82 5.54
N GLU A 54 -18.58 17.06 5.85
CA GLU A 54 -19.54 18.14 5.71
C GLU A 54 -18.82 19.47 5.47
N ARG A 55 -19.48 20.37 4.74
CA ARG A 55 -19.09 21.76 4.56
C ARG A 55 -20.31 22.64 4.74
N PHE A 56 -20.19 23.67 5.53
CA PHE A 56 -21.26 24.64 5.79
C PHE A 56 -20.66 26.03 6.03
N TYR A 57 -21.52 27.06 5.94
CA TYR A 57 -21.15 28.42 6.30
C TYR A 57 -21.43 28.62 7.80
N ASP A 58 -20.43 29.02 8.55
CA ASP A 58 -20.53 29.32 9.98
C ASP A 58 -20.91 30.79 10.15
N GLU A 59 -22.20 31.05 10.39
CA GLU A 59 -22.74 32.39 10.56
C GLU A 59 -22.47 32.98 11.95
N GLU A 60 -22.31 32.11 12.96
CA GLU A 60 -22.14 32.52 14.35
C GLU A 60 -20.69 32.88 14.71
N GLY A 61 -19.74 32.54 13.84
CA GLY A 61 -18.33 32.86 14.05
C GLY A 61 -17.72 32.09 15.20
N ALA A 62 -17.67 30.76 15.08
CA ALA A 62 -17.08 29.87 16.09
C ALA A 62 -15.52 29.90 16.12
N GLY A 63 -14.89 30.73 15.33
CA GLY A 63 -13.44 30.96 15.39
C GLY A 63 -13.03 31.70 16.68
N THR A 64 -11.75 31.61 17.05
CA THR A 64 -11.20 32.27 18.24
C THR A 64 -11.32 33.80 18.24
N ASP A 65 -11.60 34.37 17.09
CA ASP A 65 -11.75 35.82 16.83
C ASP A 65 -13.16 36.21 16.38
N GLY A 66 -14.14 35.29 16.39
CA GLY A 66 -15.50 35.52 15.93
C GLY A 66 -15.63 35.60 14.40
N ALA A 67 -14.62 35.13 13.67
CA ALA A 67 -14.61 35.15 12.21
C ALA A 67 -15.71 34.25 11.63
N LYS A 68 -16.45 34.80 10.65
CA LYS A 68 -17.48 34.09 9.89
C LYS A 68 -16.85 33.50 8.63
N GLY A 69 -17.34 32.34 8.17
CA GLY A 69 -16.84 31.79 6.94
C GLY A 69 -17.26 30.35 6.68
N GLN A 70 -16.67 29.74 5.67
CA GLN A 70 -16.88 28.34 5.39
C GLN A 70 -16.10 27.48 6.39
N ARG A 71 -16.80 26.48 6.95
CA ARG A 71 -16.24 25.43 7.78
C ARG A 71 -16.42 24.07 7.11
N ALA A 72 -15.39 23.24 7.14
CA ALA A 72 -15.46 21.88 6.63
C ALA A 72 -14.79 20.92 7.62
N TYR A 73 -15.30 19.68 7.68
CA TYR A 73 -14.64 18.59 8.40
C TYR A 73 -14.78 17.27 7.67
N ASP A 74 -13.80 16.41 7.88
CA ASP A 74 -13.78 15.01 7.49
C ASP A 74 -13.51 14.16 8.72
N THR A 75 -14.21 13.03 8.86
CA THR A 75 -14.09 12.14 10.02
C THR A 75 -13.24 10.94 9.68
N LEU A 76 -12.16 10.75 10.43
CA LEU A 76 -11.38 9.53 10.44
C LEU A 76 -11.99 8.57 11.47
N GLU A 77 -12.55 7.45 11.02
CA GLU A 77 -13.18 6.44 11.88
C GLU A 77 -12.69 5.05 11.51
N TYR A 78 -12.31 4.28 12.54
CA TYR A 78 -11.98 2.87 12.46
C TYR A 78 -12.63 2.10 13.61
N ARG A 79 -12.95 0.83 13.35
CA ARG A 79 -13.39 -0.13 14.36
C ARG A 79 -12.31 -1.19 14.56
N GLU A 80 -12.23 -1.75 15.77
CA GLU A 80 -11.22 -2.76 16.10
C GLU A 80 -11.17 -3.92 15.10
N TYR A 81 -12.33 -4.43 14.66
CA TYR A 81 -12.38 -5.56 13.72
C TYR A 81 -11.76 -5.26 12.35
N GLU A 82 -11.78 -3.99 11.91
CA GLU A 82 -11.16 -3.56 10.66
C GLU A 82 -9.64 -3.61 10.80
N VAL A 83 -9.13 -3.15 11.93
CA VAL A 83 -7.71 -3.20 12.26
C VAL A 83 -7.23 -4.63 12.48
N GLU A 84 -7.96 -5.45 13.24
CA GLU A 84 -7.62 -6.87 13.43
C GLU A 84 -7.52 -7.62 12.11
N ARG A 85 -8.47 -7.40 11.22
CA ARG A 85 -8.50 -8.05 9.91
C ARG A 85 -7.25 -7.76 9.12
N ILE A 86 -6.87 -6.48 8.99
CA ILE A 86 -5.69 -6.12 8.19
C ILE A 86 -4.39 -6.51 8.88
N ALA A 87 -4.31 -6.43 10.20
CA ALA A 87 -3.15 -6.86 10.97
C ALA A 87 -2.85 -8.35 10.71
N ARG A 88 -3.87 -9.23 10.78
CA ARG A 88 -3.73 -10.65 10.44
C ARG A 88 -3.20 -10.84 9.01
N GLN A 89 -3.70 -10.08 8.04
CA GLN A 89 -3.23 -10.18 6.66
C GLN A 89 -1.77 -9.75 6.49
N ALA A 90 -1.33 -8.75 7.25
CA ALA A 90 0.06 -8.32 7.23
C ALA A 90 0.99 -9.37 7.88
N PHE A 91 0.63 -9.91 9.03
CA PHE A 91 1.41 -10.95 9.70
C PHE A 91 1.48 -12.24 8.88
N GLU A 92 0.36 -12.67 8.28
CA GLU A 92 0.35 -13.82 7.36
C GLU A 92 1.21 -13.60 6.11
N ALA A 93 1.27 -12.37 5.62
CA ALA A 93 2.17 -12.03 4.53
C ALA A 93 3.63 -12.09 4.97
N ALA A 94 3.97 -11.55 6.14
CA ALA A 94 5.31 -11.53 6.69
C ALA A 94 5.86 -12.94 6.94
N ARG A 95 5.05 -13.87 7.48
CA ARG A 95 5.43 -15.29 7.64
C ARG A 95 5.85 -15.99 6.34
N LYS A 96 5.37 -15.49 5.19
CA LYS A 96 5.73 -16.01 3.86
C LYS A 96 6.88 -15.25 3.21
N ARG A 97 7.44 -14.27 3.92
CA ARG A 97 8.51 -13.39 3.47
C ARG A 97 9.67 -13.43 4.49
N ARG A 98 10.14 -12.26 4.94
CA ARG A 98 11.28 -12.15 5.87
C ARG A 98 10.91 -12.15 7.35
N GLY A 99 9.61 -12.22 7.67
CA GLY A 99 9.11 -12.34 9.03
C GLY A 99 9.06 -11.04 9.82
N LYS A 100 9.00 -9.88 9.16
CA LYS A 100 8.92 -8.57 9.82
C LYS A 100 7.69 -7.78 9.37
N VAL A 101 6.98 -7.17 10.31
CA VAL A 101 5.90 -6.21 10.08
C VAL A 101 6.28 -4.86 10.67
N THR A 102 6.20 -3.81 9.87
CA THR A 102 6.26 -2.43 10.34
C THR A 102 4.85 -1.85 10.36
N SER A 103 4.29 -1.63 11.55
CA SER A 103 3.00 -0.99 11.75
C SER A 103 3.15 0.52 11.74
N VAL A 104 2.42 1.19 10.85
CA VAL A 104 2.56 2.62 10.62
C VAL A 104 1.29 3.37 11.03
N ASP A 105 1.46 4.34 11.91
CA ASP A 105 0.38 5.12 12.49
C ASP A 105 0.79 6.59 12.77
N LYS A 106 -0.12 7.36 13.37
CA LYS A 106 0.13 8.73 13.88
C LYS A 106 -0.36 8.85 15.33
N ARG A 107 0.01 7.89 16.19
CA ARG A 107 -0.51 7.78 17.57
C ARG A 107 -0.22 9.01 18.47
N ASN A 108 0.80 9.78 18.14
CA ASN A 108 1.11 10.99 18.89
C ASN A 108 0.08 12.11 18.70
N VAL A 109 -0.80 11.99 17.69
CA VAL A 109 -1.83 12.99 17.35
C VAL A 109 -3.23 12.38 17.33
N LEU A 110 -3.42 11.19 16.73
CA LEU A 110 -4.73 10.63 16.39
C LEU A 110 -5.16 9.53 17.38
N GLU A 111 -6.40 9.61 17.87
CA GLU A 111 -6.99 8.57 18.73
C GLU A 111 -7.20 7.26 17.97
N THR A 112 -7.63 7.31 16.71
CA THR A 112 -7.74 6.14 15.84
C THR A 112 -6.40 5.41 15.68
N SER A 113 -5.28 6.12 15.64
CA SER A 113 -3.94 5.54 15.58
C SER A 113 -3.48 4.92 16.91
N ARG A 114 -3.96 5.42 18.05
CA ARG A 114 -3.73 4.78 19.35
C ARG A 114 -4.41 3.43 19.42
N MET A 115 -5.72 3.40 19.09
CA MET A 115 -6.47 2.15 18.98
C MET A 115 -5.85 1.21 17.93
N TRP A 116 -5.42 1.72 16.77
CA TRP A 116 -4.73 0.93 15.75
C TRP A 116 -3.55 0.17 16.35
N ARG A 117 -2.64 0.88 17.04
CA ARG A 117 -1.46 0.26 17.64
C ARG A 117 -1.83 -0.78 18.70
N GLU A 118 -2.77 -0.48 19.58
CA GLU A 118 -3.23 -1.40 20.62
C GLU A 118 -3.77 -2.70 20.02
N VAL A 119 -4.57 -2.59 18.96
CA VAL A 119 -5.16 -3.77 18.28
C VAL A 119 -4.09 -4.57 17.54
N VAL A 120 -3.16 -3.90 16.82
CA VAL A 120 -2.07 -4.59 16.11
C VAL A 120 -1.20 -5.36 17.09
N HIS A 121 -0.82 -4.75 18.22
CA HIS A 121 -0.04 -5.42 19.28
C HIS A 121 -0.80 -6.61 19.88
N ARG A 122 -2.07 -6.45 20.20
CA ARG A 122 -2.89 -7.56 20.71
C ARG A 122 -2.92 -8.73 19.72
N VAL A 123 -3.14 -8.48 18.44
CA VAL A 123 -3.16 -9.53 17.41
C VAL A 123 -1.78 -10.19 17.28
N HIS A 124 -0.70 -9.41 17.32
CA HIS A 124 0.67 -9.91 17.32
C HIS A 124 0.92 -10.86 18.49
N ASP A 125 0.72 -10.38 19.72
CA ASP A 125 1.06 -11.11 20.94
C ASP A 125 0.26 -12.42 21.08
N GLU A 126 -1.01 -12.40 20.68
CA GLU A 126 -1.91 -13.55 20.77
C GLU A 126 -1.71 -14.59 19.65
N GLN A 127 -1.35 -14.15 18.42
CA GLN A 127 -1.47 -15.01 17.23
C GLN A 127 -0.19 -15.11 16.39
N TYR A 128 0.71 -14.12 16.49
CA TYR A 128 1.89 -13.98 15.62
C TYR A 128 3.18 -13.63 16.39
N PRO A 129 3.44 -14.21 17.58
CA PRO A 129 4.64 -13.85 18.38
C PRO A 129 5.96 -14.25 17.71
N ASP A 130 5.91 -15.01 16.63
CA ASP A 130 7.03 -15.44 15.81
C ASP A 130 7.43 -14.40 14.74
N VAL A 131 6.64 -13.36 14.54
CA VAL A 131 6.90 -12.28 13.56
C VAL A 131 7.48 -11.08 14.28
N GLU A 132 8.55 -10.48 13.76
CA GLU A 132 9.08 -9.23 14.31
C GLU A 132 8.07 -8.09 14.05
N LEU A 133 7.72 -7.33 15.10
CA LEU A 133 6.86 -6.16 15.01
C LEU A 133 7.64 -4.90 15.35
N GLU A 134 7.66 -3.95 14.41
CA GLU A 134 8.20 -2.60 14.58
C GLU A 134 7.07 -1.57 14.41
N ASP A 135 7.07 -0.55 15.26
CA ASP A 135 6.14 0.57 15.12
C ASP A 135 6.85 1.82 14.63
N LEU A 136 6.32 2.45 13.59
CA LEU A 136 6.80 3.75 13.12
C LEU A 136 5.66 4.77 13.01
N LEU A 137 5.98 6.03 13.27
CA LEU A 137 5.10 7.14 12.90
C LEU A 137 5.17 7.35 11.38
N VAL A 138 4.05 7.72 10.76
CA VAL A 138 3.93 7.86 9.29
C VAL A 138 4.94 8.84 8.69
N ASP A 139 5.21 9.95 9.36
CA ASP A 139 6.21 10.93 8.94
C ASP A 139 7.64 10.38 8.99
N ASN A 140 7.95 9.58 10.02
CA ASN A 140 9.23 8.87 10.07
C ASN A 140 9.31 7.78 8.99
N THR A 141 8.22 7.05 8.75
CA THR A 141 8.17 6.01 7.71
C THR A 141 8.45 6.60 6.34
N ALA A 142 7.86 7.74 5.99
CA ALA A 142 8.13 8.45 4.75
C ALA A 142 9.64 8.75 4.58
N MET A 143 10.29 9.25 5.62
CA MET A 143 11.73 9.47 5.58
C MET A 143 12.53 8.17 5.42
N GLN A 144 12.15 7.11 6.14
CA GLN A 144 12.88 5.83 6.11
C GLN A 144 12.68 5.07 4.80
N LEU A 145 11.54 5.19 4.13
CA LEU A 145 11.32 4.61 2.80
C LEU A 145 12.31 5.15 1.75
N ILE A 146 12.78 6.40 1.91
CA ILE A 146 13.79 6.97 1.03
C ILE A 146 15.21 6.65 1.50
N ASN A 147 15.45 6.61 2.82
CA ASN A 147 16.80 6.44 3.37
C ASN A 147 17.27 4.98 3.44
N ARG A 148 16.37 4.06 3.78
CA ARG A 148 16.66 2.63 4.00
C ARG A 148 15.50 1.72 3.64
N PRO A 149 15.01 1.77 2.39
CA PRO A 149 13.82 1.00 1.96
C PRO A 149 14.02 -0.52 2.08
N ALA A 150 15.24 -1.02 2.02
CA ALA A 150 15.54 -2.44 2.14
C ALA A 150 15.27 -3.03 3.54
N ASP A 151 15.19 -2.18 4.59
CA ASP A 151 14.88 -2.62 5.96
C ASP A 151 13.41 -3.01 6.15
N PHE A 152 12.52 -2.59 5.25
CA PHE A 152 11.11 -2.91 5.30
C PHE A 152 10.81 -4.24 4.62
N ASP A 153 10.02 -5.10 5.28
CA ASP A 153 9.48 -6.32 4.69
C ASP A 153 7.98 -6.16 4.39
N VAL A 154 7.13 -6.10 5.42
CA VAL A 154 5.71 -5.82 5.27
C VAL A 154 5.37 -4.56 6.06
N VAL A 155 4.83 -3.57 5.39
CA VAL A 155 4.31 -2.34 6.01
C VAL A 155 2.80 -2.46 6.08
N VAL A 156 2.21 -2.28 7.28
CA VAL A 156 0.76 -2.25 7.46
C VAL A 156 0.32 -0.89 7.97
N THR A 157 -0.73 -0.35 7.36
CA THR A 157 -1.21 0.98 7.70
C THR A 157 -2.66 1.22 7.28
N GLU A 158 -3.25 2.28 7.83
CA GLU A 158 -4.59 2.75 7.50
C GLU A 158 -4.67 3.28 6.05
N ASN A 159 -5.89 3.61 5.63
CA ASN A 159 -6.21 3.90 4.24
C ASN A 159 -5.45 5.10 3.65
N MET A 160 -5.52 6.27 4.30
CA MET A 160 -4.90 7.49 3.77
C MET A 160 -3.37 7.44 3.84
N PHE A 161 -2.79 6.96 4.94
CA PHE A 161 -1.34 6.81 5.05
C PHE A 161 -0.82 5.78 4.06
N GLY A 162 -1.56 4.69 3.86
CA GLY A 162 -1.21 3.68 2.87
C GLY A 162 -1.26 4.19 1.44
N ASP A 163 -2.17 5.09 1.12
CA ASP A 163 -2.24 5.77 -0.18
C ASP A 163 -0.96 6.58 -0.43
N ILE A 164 -0.62 7.45 0.51
CA ILE A 164 0.53 8.35 0.39
C ILE A 164 1.85 7.55 0.35
N LEU A 165 2.04 6.64 1.30
CA LEU A 165 3.28 5.86 1.40
C LEU A 165 3.48 4.90 0.22
N SER A 166 2.40 4.35 -0.34
CA SER A 166 2.52 3.48 -1.51
C SER A 166 2.92 4.23 -2.77
N ASP A 167 2.43 5.47 -2.93
CA ASP A 167 2.83 6.32 -4.04
C ASP A 167 4.28 6.81 -3.88
N GLU A 168 4.69 7.17 -2.67
CA GLU A 168 6.08 7.47 -2.36
C GLU A 168 7.00 6.28 -2.65
N ALA A 169 6.65 5.09 -2.18
CA ALA A 169 7.40 3.87 -2.42
C ALA A 169 7.50 3.51 -3.92
N SER A 170 6.56 3.99 -4.75
CA SER A 170 6.63 3.82 -6.19
C SER A 170 7.86 4.49 -6.81
N GLN A 171 8.33 5.56 -6.22
CA GLN A 171 9.50 6.29 -6.70
C GLN A 171 10.82 5.51 -6.47
N ILE A 172 10.83 4.55 -5.55
CA ILE A 172 11.99 3.67 -5.33
C ILE A 172 12.29 2.86 -6.59
N THR A 173 11.24 2.41 -7.31
CA THR A 173 11.40 1.65 -8.57
C THR A 173 11.63 2.54 -9.80
N GLY A 174 11.53 3.86 -9.65
CA GLY A 174 11.70 4.84 -10.71
C GLY A 174 10.52 4.96 -11.69
N SER A 175 9.49 4.11 -11.58
CA SER A 175 8.33 4.16 -12.45
C SER A 175 7.09 3.54 -11.81
N ILE A 176 5.98 4.28 -11.78
CA ILE A 176 4.67 3.74 -11.38
C ILE A 176 4.17 2.64 -12.32
N GLY A 177 4.69 2.59 -13.55
CA GLY A 177 4.41 1.53 -14.53
C GLY A 177 5.00 0.16 -14.19
N MET A 178 5.75 0.05 -13.09
CA MET A 178 6.35 -1.20 -12.61
C MET A 178 5.61 -1.80 -11.41
N LEU A 179 4.64 -1.09 -10.82
CA LEU A 179 4.02 -1.50 -9.58
C LEU A 179 2.61 -2.07 -9.80
N PRO A 180 2.45 -3.38 -9.58
CA PRO A 180 1.15 -4.03 -9.55
C PRO A 180 0.46 -3.80 -8.21
N SER A 181 -0.85 -4.02 -8.18
CA SER A 181 -1.59 -4.08 -6.93
C SER A 181 -2.72 -5.11 -6.99
N ALA A 182 -3.08 -5.62 -5.81
CA ALA A 182 -4.22 -6.51 -5.62
C ALA A 182 -5.09 -6.00 -4.48
N SER A 183 -6.36 -5.72 -4.76
CA SER A 183 -7.38 -5.48 -3.76
C SER A 183 -8.08 -6.80 -3.47
N LEU A 184 -7.89 -7.33 -2.26
CA LEU A 184 -8.32 -8.67 -1.86
C LEU A 184 -9.32 -8.59 -0.72
N GLY A 185 -10.29 -9.49 -0.71
CA GLY A 185 -11.29 -9.63 0.35
C GLY A 185 -11.20 -10.97 1.06
N SER A 186 -12.24 -11.32 1.80
CA SER A 186 -12.36 -12.60 2.52
C SER A 186 -12.56 -13.82 1.60
N THR A 187 -12.79 -13.61 0.31
CA THR A 187 -12.98 -14.67 -0.69
C THR A 187 -11.79 -14.75 -1.64
N LYS A 188 -11.82 -15.72 -2.56
CA LYS A 188 -10.83 -15.81 -3.65
C LYS A 188 -10.99 -14.74 -4.73
N ARG A 189 -12.03 -13.90 -4.65
CA ARG A 189 -12.22 -12.79 -5.60
C ARG A 189 -11.25 -11.66 -5.25
N GLY A 190 -10.69 -11.04 -6.28
CA GLY A 190 -9.81 -9.88 -6.14
C GLY A 190 -9.97 -8.92 -7.32
N LEU A 191 -9.58 -7.68 -7.11
CA LEU A 191 -9.37 -6.68 -8.16
C LEU A 191 -7.86 -6.51 -8.33
N TYR A 192 -7.39 -6.73 -9.54
CA TYR A 192 -5.96 -6.69 -9.88
C TYR A 192 -5.73 -5.60 -10.91
N GLU A 193 -4.94 -4.62 -10.56
CA GLU A 193 -4.72 -3.45 -11.40
C GLU A 193 -3.33 -2.85 -11.13
N PRO A 194 -2.71 -2.19 -12.13
CA PRO A 194 -1.56 -1.32 -11.85
C PRO A 194 -2.00 -0.17 -10.95
N ILE A 195 -1.04 0.45 -10.25
CA ILE A 195 -1.34 1.59 -9.38
C ILE A 195 -1.62 2.88 -10.15
N HIS A 196 -1.10 2.98 -11.37
CA HIS A 196 -1.25 4.17 -12.23
C HIS A 196 -2.62 4.25 -12.91
N GLY A 197 -3.00 5.45 -13.32
CA GLY A 197 -4.21 5.71 -14.11
C GLY A 197 -4.09 5.28 -15.58
N SER A 198 -5.11 5.60 -16.37
CA SER A 198 -5.21 5.21 -17.79
C SER A 198 -4.37 6.07 -18.75
N ALA A 199 -3.85 7.23 -18.29
CA ALA A 199 -3.00 8.15 -19.05
C ALA A 199 -3.46 8.35 -20.52
N PRO A 200 -4.69 8.88 -20.76
CA PRO A 200 -5.25 8.98 -22.09
C PRO A 200 -4.46 9.90 -23.04
N ASP A 201 -3.68 10.80 -22.50
CA ASP A 201 -2.80 11.73 -23.21
C ASP A 201 -1.64 11.05 -23.95
N ILE A 202 -1.23 9.85 -23.53
CA ILE A 202 -0.19 9.05 -24.20
C ILE A 202 -0.76 7.85 -24.95
N ALA A 203 -2.09 7.70 -25.03
CA ALA A 203 -2.72 6.60 -25.74
C ALA A 203 -2.30 6.56 -27.22
N GLY A 204 -1.96 5.38 -27.73
CA GLY A 204 -1.51 5.19 -29.12
C GLY A 204 -0.07 5.65 -29.40
N GLN A 205 0.66 6.19 -28.43
CA GLN A 205 2.03 6.67 -28.62
C GLN A 205 3.13 5.63 -28.30
N ASN A 206 2.74 4.44 -27.92
CA ASN A 206 3.66 3.34 -27.55
C ASN A 206 4.65 3.69 -26.41
N LYS A 207 4.21 4.53 -25.45
CA LYS A 207 5.03 5.03 -24.32
C LYS A 207 4.72 4.35 -22.99
N ALA A 208 3.55 3.71 -22.88
CA ALA A 208 3.11 3.12 -21.62
C ALA A 208 3.94 1.87 -21.28
N ASN A 209 4.41 1.80 -20.04
CA ASN A 209 5.09 0.61 -19.52
C ASN A 209 4.05 -0.45 -19.12
N PRO A 210 4.00 -1.66 -19.73
CA PRO A 210 3.00 -2.67 -19.45
C PRO A 210 3.31 -3.55 -18.23
N ILE A 211 4.48 -3.43 -17.62
CA ILE A 211 4.98 -4.34 -16.57
C ILE A 211 4.01 -4.43 -15.41
N ALA A 212 3.51 -3.31 -14.90
CA ALA A 212 2.56 -3.30 -13.78
C ALA A 212 1.29 -4.09 -14.07
N THR A 213 0.74 -4.00 -15.28
CA THR A 213 -0.44 -4.76 -15.70
C THR A 213 -0.16 -6.26 -15.79
N ILE A 214 1.00 -6.64 -16.32
CA ILE A 214 1.43 -8.03 -16.43
C ILE A 214 1.65 -8.64 -15.04
N LEU A 215 2.33 -7.92 -14.15
CA LEU A 215 2.52 -8.35 -12.77
C LEU A 215 1.20 -8.42 -11.99
N SER A 216 0.24 -7.54 -12.28
CA SER A 216 -1.11 -7.63 -11.71
C SER A 216 -1.82 -8.90 -12.17
N ALA A 217 -1.67 -9.31 -13.43
CA ALA A 217 -2.18 -10.60 -13.91
C ALA A 217 -1.49 -11.78 -13.21
N ALA A 218 -0.18 -11.72 -12.98
CA ALA A 218 0.52 -12.72 -12.19
C ALA A 218 0.02 -12.80 -10.75
N MET A 219 -0.30 -11.66 -10.11
CA MET A 219 -0.94 -11.64 -8.79
C MET A 219 -2.33 -12.31 -8.82
N MET A 220 -3.12 -12.12 -9.88
CA MET A 220 -4.41 -12.78 -10.05
C MET A 220 -4.26 -14.31 -10.12
N LEU A 221 -3.31 -14.80 -10.91
CA LEU A 221 -3.00 -16.24 -10.99
C LEU A 221 -2.65 -16.79 -9.61
N ARG A 222 -1.82 -16.07 -8.86
CA ARG A 222 -1.33 -16.47 -7.53
C ARG A 222 -2.44 -16.47 -6.48
N TYR A 223 -3.18 -15.37 -6.34
CA TYR A 223 -4.08 -15.17 -5.20
C TYR A 223 -5.51 -15.67 -5.44
N SER A 224 -6.05 -15.50 -6.64
CA SER A 224 -7.42 -15.97 -6.95
C SER A 224 -7.46 -17.43 -7.41
N PHE A 225 -6.48 -17.85 -8.22
CA PHE A 225 -6.50 -19.19 -8.84
C PHE A 225 -5.57 -20.20 -8.16
N GLY A 226 -4.61 -19.76 -7.35
CA GLY A 226 -3.64 -20.64 -6.70
C GLY A 226 -2.60 -21.24 -7.66
N LEU A 227 -2.45 -20.65 -8.85
CA LEU A 227 -1.55 -21.09 -9.92
C LEU A 227 -0.18 -20.45 -9.73
N MET A 228 0.62 -21.03 -8.83
CA MET A 228 1.89 -20.44 -8.38
C MET A 228 2.97 -20.51 -9.46
N ASP A 229 3.06 -21.61 -10.20
CA ASP A 229 4.08 -21.81 -11.24
C ASP A 229 3.79 -20.93 -12.47
N GLU A 230 2.55 -20.82 -12.86
CA GLU A 230 2.11 -19.95 -13.94
C GLU A 230 2.33 -18.47 -13.58
N ALA A 231 2.02 -18.08 -12.34
CA ALA A 231 2.28 -16.73 -11.84
C ALA A 231 3.79 -16.39 -11.88
N LYS A 232 4.63 -17.38 -11.50
CA LYS A 232 6.09 -17.23 -11.55
C LYS A 232 6.59 -17.13 -12.99
N ALA A 233 6.07 -17.98 -13.89
CA ALA A 233 6.44 -17.96 -15.31
C ALA A 233 6.11 -16.61 -15.95
N VAL A 234 4.90 -16.06 -15.73
CA VAL A 234 4.47 -14.75 -16.25
C VAL A 234 5.40 -13.64 -15.72
N SER A 235 5.68 -13.61 -14.42
CA SER A 235 6.56 -12.59 -13.82
C SER A 235 7.97 -12.67 -14.41
N TYR A 236 8.54 -13.87 -14.51
CA TYR A 236 9.93 -14.08 -14.92
C TYR A 236 10.16 -13.82 -16.41
N THR A 237 9.27 -14.29 -17.29
CA THR A 237 9.41 -14.17 -18.73
C THR A 237 9.44 -12.71 -19.17
N HIS A 238 8.59 -11.86 -18.56
CA HIS A 238 8.54 -10.45 -18.93
C HIS A 238 9.74 -9.65 -18.42
N LEU A 239 10.26 -9.98 -17.24
CA LEU A 239 11.46 -9.34 -16.73
C LEU A 239 12.68 -9.66 -17.61
N ARG A 240 12.83 -10.92 -18.06
CA ARG A 240 13.91 -11.32 -18.98
C ARG A 240 13.78 -10.74 -20.39
N ALA A 241 12.55 -10.53 -20.88
CA ALA A 241 12.37 -9.91 -22.21
C ALA A 241 12.92 -8.47 -22.24
N HIS A 242 12.89 -7.76 -21.11
CA HIS A 242 13.49 -6.42 -21.00
C HIS A 242 15.02 -6.45 -20.89
N GLU A 243 15.62 -7.50 -20.33
CA GLU A 243 17.08 -7.68 -20.33
C GLU A 243 17.66 -7.81 -21.75
N THR A 244 16.90 -8.45 -22.66
CA THR A 244 17.34 -8.69 -24.05
C THR A 244 17.03 -7.55 -25.01
N CYS A 245 16.26 -6.54 -24.62
CA CYS A 245 15.95 -5.35 -25.41
C CYS A 245 16.79 -4.12 -25.02
N ALA A 246 17.68 -4.23 -24.05
CA ALA A 246 18.54 -3.16 -23.59
C ALA A 246 19.92 -3.12 -24.30
N ASP A 247 20.16 -4.04 -25.25
CA ASP A 247 21.27 -4.05 -26.22
C ASP A 247 20.78 -3.48 -27.57
#